data_a1ca3771d446fe2c3682489add5cf914
#
_entry.id   a1ca3771d446fe2c3682489add5cf914
#
_cell.length_a   1.000
_cell.length_b   1.000
_cell.length_c   1.000
_cell.angle_alpha   90.00
_cell.angle_beta   90.00
_cell.angle_gamma   90.00
#
_symmetry.space_group_name_H-M   'P 1'
#
loop_
_entity.id
_entity.type
_entity.pdbx_description
1 polymer ?
#
loop_
_entity_poly.entity_id
_entity_poly.type
_entity_poly.pdbx_seq_one_letter_code
_entity_poly.pdbx_strand_id
1 'polypeptide(L)'
;MQVSDVPRXLEVVAATPTSLLISWDAPAVTVRYYRITYGETGGNSPVQEFTVPGSKSTATISGLKPGVDYTITVYAVTGRGDSPASSKPISINYRT
;
A
#
# COMPACT_ATOMS: atom_id res chain seq x y z
N MET A 1 -7.22 -13.97 22.06
CA MET A 1 -7.34 -13.91 20.59
C MET A 1 -6.80 -12.60 20.07
N GLN A 2 -6.02 -12.66 19.04
CA GLN A 2 -5.46 -11.45 18.44
C GLN A 2 -6.25 -11.04 17.23
N VAL A 3 -6.44 -9.74 17.12
CA VAL A 3 -7.07 -9.17 15.93
C VAL A 3 -5.95 -8.74 14.97
N SER A 4 -6.04 -9.23 13.74
CA SER A 4 -5.03 -8.87 12.75
C SER A 4 -5.19 -7.41 12.37
N ASP A 5 -4.07 -6.69 12.34
CA ASP A 5 -4.05 -5.31 11.88
C ASP A 5 -3.49 -5.20 10.46
N VAL A 6 -3.26 -6.31 9.78
CA VAL A 6 -2.72 -6.33 8.43
C VAL A 6 -3.85 -6.06 7.44
N PRO A 7 -3.69 -5.14 6.49
CA PRO A 7 -4.68 -5.00 5.42
C PRO A 7 -4.66 -6.24 4.53
N ARG A 8 -5.77 -6.47 3.84
CA ARG A 8 -5.89 -7.65 2.98
C ARG A 8 -6.40 -7.23 1.61
N UNK A 9 -6.16 -8.14 0.67
CA UNK A 9 -6.73 -7.98 -0.44
C UNK A 9 -6.26 -6.95 -1.26
N LEU A 10 -5.18 -6.85 -1.23
CA LEU A 10 -4.59 -5.79 -2.04
C LEU A 10 -4.65 -6.18 -3.51
N GLU A 11 -5.23 -5.30 -4.32
CA GLU A 11 -5.35 -5.59 -5.75
C GLU A 11 -5.32 -4.30 -6.55
N VAL A 12 -5.00 -4.43 -7.84
CA VAL A 12 -5.09 -3.34 -8.80
C VAL A 12 -6.47 -3.42 -9.42
N VAL A 13 -7.26 -2.38 -9.23
CA VAL A 13 -8.65 -2.37 -9.74
C VAL A 13 -8.80 -1.56 -11.01
N ALA A 14 -7.83 -0.74 -11.38
CA ALA A 14 -7.81 -0.05 -12.66
C ALA A 14 -6.37 0.33 -12.97
N ALA A 15 -6.04 0.38 -14.26
CA ALA A 15 -4.66 0.65 -14.64
C ALA A 15 -4.62 1.37 -15.98
N THR A 16 -3.62 2.24 -16.10
CA THR A 16 -3.13 2.75 -17.39
C THR A 16 -1.66 2.35 -17.48
N PRO A 17 -0.99 2.59 -18.60
CA PRO A 17 0.41 2.24 -18.66
C PRO A 17 1.30 2.97 -17.66
N THR A 18 0.84 4.08 -17.09
CA THR A 18 1.67 4.89 -16.19
C THR A 18 1.02 5.12 -14.83
N SER A 19 -0.13 4.50 -14.55
CA SER A 19 -0.79 4.71 -13.27
C SER A 19 -1.60 3.49 -12.87
N LEU A 20 -1.82 3.35 -11.57
CA LEU A 20 -2.59 2.25 -10.99
C LEU A 20 -3.54 2.80 -9.95
N LEU A 21 -4.73 2.23 -9.91
CA LEU A 21 -5.63 2.41 -8.77
C LEU A 21 -5.62 1.10 -7.99
N ILE A 22 -5.20 1.17 -6.75
CA ILE A 22 -5.14 -0.01 -5.89
C ILE A 22 -6.21 0.08 -4.82
N SER A 23 -6.66 -1.08 -4.37
CA SER A 23 -7.61 -1.15 -3.26
C SER A 23 -7.22 -2.29 -2.33
N TRP A 24 -7.64 -2.18 -1.08
CA TRP A 24 -7.40 -3.20 -0.08
C TRP A 24 -8.58 -3.23 0.87
N ASP A 25 -8.63 -4.28 1.67
CA ASP A 25 -9.64 -4.39 2.73
C ASP A 25 -9.04 -3.91 4.02
N ALA A 26 -9.76 -3.08 4.72
CA ALA A 26 -9.32 -2.55 6.00
C ALA A 26 -9.23 -3.67 7.03
N PRO A 27 -8.22 -3.62 7.90
CA PRO A 27 -8.18 -4.58 9.01
C PRO A 27 -9.29 -4.29 10.02
N ALA A 28 -9.46 -5.19 10.97
CA ALA A 28 -10.54 -5.10 11.95
C ALA A 28 -10.15 -4.23 13.15
N VAL A 29 -9.28 -3.26 12.95
CA VAL A 29 -8.85 -2.32 13.98
C VAL A 29 -8.92 -0.93 13.41
N THR A 30 -8.92 0.07 14.28
CA THR A 30 -8.91 1.46 13.84
C THR A 30 -7.53 1.80 13.31
N VAL A 31 -7.47 2.28 12.08
CA VAL A 31 -6.23 2.63 11.41
C VAL A 31 -6.08 4.13 11.41
N ARG A 32 -4.91 4.63 11.80
CA ARG A 32 -4.63 6.07 11.75
C ARG A 32 -4.39 6.51 10.32
N TYR A 33 -3.52 5.79 9.62
CA TYR A 33 -3.27 6.03 8.21
C TYR A 33 -2.63 4.78 7.62
N TYR A 34 -2.62 4.73 6.30
CA TYR A 34 -1.89 3.68 5.58
C TYR A 34 -0.65 4.28 4.97
N ARG A 35 0.43 3.53 5.01
CA ARG A 35 1.67 3.90 4.34
C ARG A 35 1.82 2.98 3.16
N ILE A 36 2.04 3.57 1.99
CA ILE A 36 2.13 2.81 0.75
C ILE A 36 3.50 3.06 0.16
N THR A 37 4.19 1.97 -0.20
CA THR A 37 5.46 2.09 -0.89
C THR A 37 5.37 1.40 -2.24
N TYR A 38 6.13 1.89 -3.20
CA TYR A 38 6.19 1.24 -4.50
C TYR A 38 7.55 1.51 -5.13
N GLY A 39 8.01 0.51 -5.90
CA GLY A 39 9.27 0.61 -6.60
C GLY A 39 9.40 -0.52 -7.59
N GLU A 40 10.35 -0.39 -8.52
CA GLU A 40 10.56 -1.44 -9.52
C GLU A 40 11.02 -2.70 -8.83
N THR A 41 10.40 -3.82 -9.18
CA THR A 41 10.72 -5.10 -8.58
C THR A 41 12.16 -5.47 -8.90
N GLY A 42 12.93 -5.78 -7.85
CA GLY A 42 14.32 -6.16 -8.03
C GLY A 42 15.24 -5.04 -8.49
N GLY A 43 14.72 -3.82 -8.55
CA GLY A 43 15.53 -2.69 -8.99
C GLY A 43 16.40 -2.13 -7.89
N ASN A 44 17.30 -1.27 -8.27
CA ASN A 44 18.19 -0.58 -7.34
C ASN A 44 17.73 0.82 -7.02
N SER A 45 16.64 1.27 -7.65
CA SER A 45 16.10 2.60 -7.38
C SER A 45 15.45 2.64 -6.01
N PRO A 46 15.48 3.76 -5.33
CA PRO A 46 14.75 3.87 -4.07
C PRO A 46 13.27 3.71 -4.28
N VAL A 47 12.59 3.15 -3.28
CA VAL A 47 11.14 3.06 -3.34
C VAL A 47 10.55 4.44 -3.05
N GLN A 48 9.39 4.68 -3.62
CA GLN A 48 8.59 5.87 -3.32
C GLN A 48 7.63 5.53 -2.18
N GLU A 49 7.22 6.54 -1.46
CA GLU A 49 6.36 6.33 -0.30
C GLU A 49 5.38 7.49 -0.16
N PHE A 50 4.14 7.16 0.20
CA PHE A 50 3.15 8.19 0.56
C PHE A 50 2.14 7.59 1.53
N THR A 51 1.31 8.45 2.11
CA THR A 51 0.30 7.99 3.06
C THR A 51 -1.09 8.41 2.60
N VAL A 52 -2.09 7.65 3.05
CA VAL A 52 -3.49 8.04 2.93
C VAL A 52 -4.15 7.87 4.28
N PRO A 53 -5.22 8.64 4.55
CA PRO A 53 -5.89 8.52 5.85
C PRO A 53 -6.45 7.13 6.09
N GLY A 54 -6.57 6.75 7.35
CA GLY A 54 -7.07 5.43 7.71
C GLY A 54 -8.51 5.18 7.31
N SER A 55 -9.25 6.20 6.94
CA SER A 55 -10.61 6.04 6.44
C SER A 55 -10.67 5.64 4.96
N LYS A 56 -9.54 5.64 4.26
CA LYS A 56 -9.49 5.28 2.84
C LYS A 56 -9.10 3.81 2.69
N SER A 57 -9.55 3.20 1.63
CA SER A 57 -9.10 1.85 1.27
C SER A 57 -8.69 1.75 -0.19
N THR A 58 -8.44 2.89 -0.82
CA THR A 58 -7.92 2.94 -2.19
C THR A 58 -6.86 4.01 -2.27
N ALA A 59 -6.02 3.90 -3.30
CA ALA A 59 -5.01 4.92 -3.56
C ALA A 59 -4.63 4.86 -5.03
N THR A 60 -4.21 6.00 -5.56
CA THR A 60 -3.72 6.09 -6.93
C THR A 60 -2.21 6.26 -6.92
N ILE A 61 -1.54 5.46 -7.72
CA ILE A 61 -0.09 5.58 -7.92
C ILE A 61 0.11 6.02 -9.36
N SER A 62 0.85 7.10 -9.57
CA SER A 62 1.05 7.64 -10.91
C SER A 62 2.53 7.89 -11.17
N GLY A 63 2.84 8.31 -12.39
CA GLY A 63 4.22 8.57 -12.76
C GLY A 63 5.03 7.32 -12.98
N LEU A 64 4.39 6.20 -13.24
CA LEU A 64 5.08 4.93 -13.45
C LEU A 64 5.56 4.81 -14.88
N LYS A 65 6.54 3.93 -15.09
CA LYS A 65 7.04 3.63 -16.43
C LYS A 65 6.18 2.50 -17.03
N PRO A 66 5.86 2.57 -18.32
CA PRO A 66 5.14 1.47 -18.96
C PRO A 66 6.00 0.20 -19.04
N GLY A 67 5.36 -0.95 -18.95
CA GLY A 67 6.03 -2.23 -19.18
C GLY A 67 7.01 -2.63 -18.10
N VAL A 68 6.84 -2.15 -16.89
CA VAL A 68 7.79 -2.40 -15.80
C VAL A 68 7.07 -3.10 -14.67
N ASP A 69 7.74 -4.08 -14.07
CA ASP A 69 7.23 -4.76 -12.88
C ASP A 69 7.45 -3.89 -11.65
N TYR A 70 6.38 -3.64 -10.91
CA TYR A 70 6.45 -2.89 -9.65
C TYR A 70 6.03 -3.77 -8.49
N THR A 71 6.67 -3.55 -7.35
CA THR A 71 6.25 -4.12 -6.08
C THR A 71 5.58 -3.02 -5.29
N ILE A 72 4.35 -3.26 -4.87
CA ILE A 72 3.53 -2.30 -4.15
C ILE A 72 3.22 -2.89 -2.79
N THR A 73 3.45 -2.12 -1.74
CA THR A 73 3.31 -2.60 -0.37
C THR A 73 2.47 -1.61 0.42
N VAL A 74 1.55 -2.14 1.22
CA VAL A 74 0.66 -1.33 2.06
C VAL A 74 0.82 -1.77 3.50
N TYR A 75 1.02 -0.80 4.40
CA TYR A 75 1.08 -1.00 5.84
C TYR A 75 -0.03 -0.21 6.49
N ALA A 76 -0.68 -0.80 7.49
CA ALA A 76 -1.57 -0.03 8.35
C ALA A 76 -0.78 0.50 9.53
N VAL A 77 -0.99 1.77 9.87
CA VAL A 77 -0.37 2.36 11.05
C VAL A 77 -1.47 2.61 12.07
N THR A 78 -1.30 1.98 13.23
CA THR A 78 -2.27 2.04 14.33
C THR A 78 -1.58 2.64 15.53
N GLY A 79 -2.21 2.53 16.68
CA GLY A 79 -1.60 3.03 17.91
C GLY A 79 -2.18 4.35 18.32
N ARG A 80 -1.65 4.89 19.40
CA ARG A 80 -2.17 6.10 19.98
C ARG A 80 -1.06 7.08 20.28
N GLY A 81 -1.40 8.36 20.15
CA GLY A 81 -0.53 9.42 20.60
C GLY A 81 0.85 9.29 19.99
N ASP A 82 1.85 9.20 20.86
CA ASP A 82 3.23 9.16 20.43
C ASP A 82 3.74 7.76 20.10
N SER A 83 2.87 6.77 20.14
CA SER A 83 3.29 5.37 19.97
C SER A 83 2.64 4.75 18.75
N PRO A 84 2.96 5.19 17.56
CA PRO A 84 2.42 4.54 16.37
C PRO A 84 2.99 3.14 16.23
N ALA A 85 2.20 2.25 15.65
CA ALA A 85 2.60 0.87 15.41
C ALA A 85 2.27 0.52 13.97
N SER A 86 3.28 0.03 13.26
CA SER A 86 3.12 -0.39 11.87
C SER A 86 2.76 -1.86 11.83
N SER A 87 1.79 -2.21 11.02
CA SER A 87 1.43 -3.60 10.81
C SER A 87 2.48 -4.31 9.97
N LYS A 88 2.38 -5.62 9.91
CA LYS A 88 3.04 -6.35 8.85
C LYS A 88 2.46 -5.89 7.52
N PRO A 89 3.26 -5.89 6.46
CA PRO A 89 2.79 -5.39 5.18
C PRO A 89 2.02 -6.43 4.38
N ILE A 90 1.25 -5.93 3.43
CA ILE A 90 0.75 -6.76 2.34
C ILE A 90 1.34 -6.21 1.05
N SER A 91 1.77 -7.10 0.16
CA SER A 91 2.45 -6.70 -1.07
C SER A 91 1.89 -7.44 -2.26
N ILE A 92 1.94 -6.78 -3.40
CA ILE A 92 1.67 -7.40 -4.69
C ILE A 92 2.70 -6.93 -5.70
N ASN A 93 2.86 -7.68 -6.76
CA ASN A 93 3.63 -7.28 -7.92
C ASN A 93 2.68 -7.04 -9.08
N TYR A 94 2.98 -6.03 -9.88
CA TYR A 94 2.13 -5.71 -11.02
C TYR A 94 3.01 -5.12 -12.14
N ARG A 95 2.79 -5.59 -13.35
CA ARG A 95 3.48 -5.04 -14.54
C ARG A 95 2.56 -4.04 -15.23
N THR A 96 3.06 -2.84 -15.40
CA THR A 96 2.31 -1.76 -16.05
C THR A 96 2.15 -1.92 -17.58
#